data_edcdcc978a96a3e034c717727f9971c0
#
_entry.id   edcdcc978a96a3e034c717727f9971c0
#
_cell.length_a   1.000
_cell.length_b   1.000
_cell.length_c   1.000
_cell.angle_alpha   90.00
_cell.angle_beta   90.00
_cell.angle_gamma   90.00
#
_symmetry.space_group_name_H-M   'P 1'
#
loop_
_entity.id
_entity.type
_entity.pdbx_description
1 polymer ?
#
loop_
_entity_poly.entity_id
_entity_poly.type
_entity_poly.pdbx_seq_one_letter_code
_entity_poly.pdbx_strand_id
1 'polypeptide(L)' 'MKSYLNASEVAKLLNVDRATISRWAKDGKIKGAIRIDQSHEWRIPISSYEELVKKKP' A
#
# COMPACT_ATOMS: atom_id res chain seq x y z
N MET A 1 6.86 -9.07 -14.35
CA MET A 1 6.64 -9.30 -12.93
C MET A 1 6.43 -8.00 -12.18
N LYS A 2 5.43 -7.97 -11.35
CA LYS A 2 5.14 -6.78 -10.57
C LYS A 2 6.05 -6.70 -9.36
N SER A 3 6.73 -5.59 -9.24
CA SER A 3 7.52 -5.31 -8.03
C SER A 3 6.72 -4.46 -7.03
N TYR A 4 5.58 -3.96 -7.47
CA TYR A 4 4.77 -3.04 -6.68
C TYR A 4 3.30 -3.39 -6.77
N LEU A 5 2.57 -3.04 -5.73
CA LEU A 5 1.11 -3.16 -5.70
C LEU A 5 0.53 -1.76 -5.59
N ASN A 6 -0.69 -1.58 -6.10
CA ASN A 6 -1.35 -0.30 -5.89
C ASN A 6 -2.23 -0.38 -4.64
N ALA A 7 -2.77 0.77 -4.24
CA ALA A 7 -3.56 0.82 -3.00
C ALA A 7 -4.79 -0.09 -3.06
N SER A 8 -5.42 -0.15 -4.23
CA SER A 8 -6.59 -1.01 -4.39
C SER A 8 -6.23 -2.47 -4.19
N GLU A 9 -5.10 -2.89 -4.75
CA GLU A 9 -4.68 -4.27 -4.61
C GLU A 9 -4.36 -4.62 -3.16
N VAL A 10 -3.64 -3.73 -2.48
CA VAL A 10 -3.29 -3.97 -1.09
C VAL A 10 -4.54 -4.00 -0.23
N ALA A 11 -5.47 -3.08 -0.48
CA ALA A 11 -6.71 -3.03 0.27
C ALA A 11 -7.50 -4.33 0.12
N LYS A 12 -7.55 -4.83 -1.10
CA LYS A 12 -8.24 -6.08 -1.37
C LYS A 12 -7.60 -7.25 -0.63
N LEU A 13 -6.29 -7.32 -0.70
CA LEU A 13 -5.55 -8.42 -0.08
C LEU A 13 -5.64 -8.38 1.44
N LEU A 14 -5.70 -7.20 2.01
CA LEU A 14 -5.81 -7.04 3.46
C LEU A 14 -7.24 -6.94 3.93
N ASN A 15 -8.19 -6.92 2.98
CA ASN A 15 -9.61 -6.84 3.30
C ASN A 15 -9.95 -5.56 4.08
N VAL A 16 -9.42 -4.44 3.62
CA VAL A 16 -9.70 -3.13 4.20
C VAL A 16 -10.07 -2.17 3.10
N ASP A 17 -10.48 -0.98 3.47
CA ASP A 17 -10.86 0.04 2.50
C ASP A 17 -9.64 0.62 1.82
N ARG A 18 -9.80 0.97 0.55
CA ARG A 18 -8.74 1.63 -0.18
C ARG A 18 -8.31 2.93 0.50
N ALA A 19 -9.28 3.65 1.05
CA ALA A 19 -8.97 4.90 1.73
C ALA A 19 -8.05 4.66 2.93
N THR A 20 -8.21 3.53 3.59
CA THR A 20 -7.34 3.18 4.71
C THR A 20 -5.90 3.02 4.25
N ILE A 21 -5.71 2.34 3.12
CA ILE A 21 -4.36 2.14 2.59
C ILE A 21 -3.75 3.47 2.17
N SER A 22 -4.54 4.32 1.53
CA SER A 22 -4.05 5.64 1.14
C SER A 22 -3.60 6.46 2.35
N ARG A 23 -4.37 6.37 3.41
CA ARG A 23 -4.04 7.09 4.65
C ARG A 23 -2.75 6.56 5.24
N TRP A 24 -2.62 5.23 5.30
CA TRP A 24 -1.40 4.62 5.84
C TRP A 24 -0.18 5.02 5.03
N ALA A 25 -0.30 5.02 3.71
CA ALA A 25 0.81 5.40 2.85
C ALA A 25 1.16 6.86 3.07
N LYS A 26 0.16 7.70 3.20
CA LYS A 26 0.36 9.12 3.42
C LYS A 26 1.03 9.39 4.77
N ASP A 27 0.68 8.61 5.76
CA ASP A 27 1.23 8.77 7.11
C ASP A 27 2.63 8.18 7.26
N GLY A 28 3.13 7.54 6.22
CA GLY A 28 4.45 6.95 6.29
C GLY A 28 4.49 5.60 6.97
N LYS A 29 3.34 4.99 7.16
CA LYS A 29 3.29 3.67 7.80
C LYS A 29 3.66 2.55 6.86
N ILE A 30 3.65 2.84 5.57
CA ILE A 30 4.03 1.87 4.56
C ILE A 30 5.36 2.31 3.97
N LYS A 31 6.40 1.56 4.27
CA LYS A 31 7.73 1.91 3.81
C LYS A 31 7.83 1.84 2.29
N GLY A 32 8.45 2.85 1.71
CA GLY A 32 8.68 2.85 0.28
C GLY A 32 7.47 3.11 -0.57
N ALA A 33 6.33 3.41 0.04
CA ALA A 33 5.14 3.76 -0.73
C ALA A 33 5.36 5.12 -1.36
N ILE A 34 5.19 5.18 -2.68
CA ILE A 34 5.34 6.43 -3.41
C ILE A 34 4.07 6.68 -4.20
N ARG A 35 3.79 7.96 -4.39
CA ARG A 35 2.62 8.36 -5.13
C ARG A 35 3.05 8.74 -6.54
N ILE A 36 2.35 8.18 -7.51
CA ILE A 36 2.63 8.52 -8.90
C ILE A 36 2.07 9.90 -9.15
N ASP A 37 2.90 10.72 -9.77
CA ASP A 37 2.56 12.11 -10.03
C ASP A 37 1.18 12.26 -10.67
N GLN A 38 0.38 13.17 -10.13
CA GLN A 38 -0.92 13.54 -10.67
C GLN A 38 -1.98 12.44 -10.66
N SER A 39 -1.65 11.26 -10.19
CA SER A 39 -2.64 10.23 -10.07
C SER A 39 -2.86 9.93 -8.60
N HIS A 40 -3.99 9.30 -8.29
CA HIS A 40 -4.29 8.93 -6.92
C HIS A 40 -3.80 7.54 -6.59
N GLU A 41 -2.99 6.98 -7.48
CA GLU A 41 -2.48 5.65 -7.26
C GLU A 41 -1.19 5.68 -6.46
N TRP A 42 -1.11 4.76 -5.54
CA TRP A 42 0.09 4.54 -4.76
C TRP A 42 0.84 3.35 -5.31
N ARG A 43 2.14 3.43 -5.23
CA ARG A 43 3.00 2.32 -5.62
C ARG A 43 3.63 1.78 -4.34
N ILE A 44 3.23 0.60 -3.96
CA ILE A 44 3.62 0.01 -2.69
C ILE A 44 4.50 -1.20 -2.95
N PRO A 45 5.76 -1.19 -2.49
CA PRO A 45 6.63 -2.35 -2.69
C PRO A 45 6.02 -3.61 -2.09
N ILE A 46 6.17 -4.72 -2.78
CA ILE A 46 5.61 -5.98 -2.30
C ILE A 46 6.21 -6.34 -0.95
N SER A 47 7.49 -6.03 -0.75
CA SER A 47 8.12 -6.32 0.54
C SER A 47 7.45 -5.54 1.68
N SER A 48 7.02 -4.31 1.41
CA SER A 48 6.31 -3.53 2.42
C SER A 48 4.94 -4.13 2.71
N TYR A 49 4.27 -4.59 1.66
CA TYR A 49 3.00 -5.27 1.85
C TYR A 49 3.18 -6.52 2.72
N GLU A 50 4.23 -7.28 2.48
CA GLU A 50 4.50 -8.47 3.27
C GLU A 50 4.73 -8.13 4.74
N GLU A 51 5.40 -7.02 4.99
CA GLU A 51 5.60 -6.58 6.37
C GLU A 51 4.29 -6.19 7.03
N LEU A 52 3.41 -5.57 6.28
CA LEU A 52 2.09 -5.23 6.82
C LEU A 52 1.33 -6.48 7.24
N VAL A 53 1.42 -7.51 6.45
CA VAL A 53 0.76 -8.77 6.76
C VAL A 53 1.34 -9.38 8.02
N LYS A 54 2.64 -9.33 8.17
CA LYS A 54 3.30 -9.89 9.34
C LYS A 54 2.98 -9.13 10.61
N LYS A 55 2.78 -7.82 10.49
CA LYS A 55 2.51 -6.98 11.64
C LYS A 55 1.03 -6.77 11.87
N LYS A 56 0.23 -7.60 11.29
CA LYS A 56 -1.21 -7.48 11.42
C LYS A 56 -1.60 -7.52 12.90
N PRO A 57 -2.34 -6.52 13.36
CA PRO A 57 -2.78 -6.49 14.75
C PRO A 57 -3.80 -7.57 15.06
#